data_72cf00a7cdcec0ac63442fdcb2e03436
#
_entry.id   72cf00a7cdcec0ac63442fdcb2e03436
#
_cell.length_a   1.000
_cell.length_b   1.000
_cell.length_c   1.000
_cell.angle_alpha   90.00
_cell.angle_beta   90.00
_cell.angle_gamma   90.00
#
_symmetry.space_group_name_H-M   'P 1'
#
loop_
_entity.id
_entity.type
_entity.pdbx_description
1 polymer ?
#
loop_
_entity_poly.entity_id
_entity_poly.type
_entity_poly.pdbx_seq_one_letter_code
_entity_poly.pdbx_strand_id
1 'polypeptide(L)'
;MDERLTEGELRRRRRELHALAGKAETEPRGKERIRYGLDGPQGRQLYESCSDGELLALLRERAEALGRSPAQNEVHWTCRTYLRARFKNWPGALRAAGLSRSAGRCGKDLERVRAEEQESRKLLAQVREARKTLGRMPHPSDLPEVIQGLRHQYKTWGEVLAAAGVLDTAPLPPLGPLEAEYQPLLGAVRRR
;
A
#
# COMPACT_ATOMS: atom_id res chain seq x y z
N MET A 1 -2.17 20.39 -34.11
CA MET A 1 -0.73 20.34 -33.76
C MET A 1 -0.66 19.97 -32.26
N ASP A 2 -0.20 18.74 -32.01
CA ASP A 2 0.02 18.25 -30.63
C ASP A 2 1.30 18.90 -30.10
N GLU A 3 1.14 19.98 -29.37
CA GLU A 3 2.25 20.75 -28.82
C GLU A 3 2.81 19.97 -27.62
N ARG A 4 3.82 19.16 -27.88
CA ARG A 4 4.55 18.46 -26.82
C ARG A 4 5.25 19.45 -25.92
N LEU A 5 5.14 19.26 -24.61
CA LEU A 5 5.82 20.08 -23.63
C LEU A 5 7.33 19.87 -23.73
N THR A 6 8.08 20.96 -23.67
CA THR A 6 9.52 20.92 -23.56
C THR A 6 9.94 20.44 -22.15
N GLU A 7 11.16 19.94 -22.02
CA GLU A 7 11.70 19.50 -20.72
C GLU A 7 11.68 20.63 -19.66
N GLY A 8 11.94 21.87 -20.10
CA GLY A 8 11.86 23.05 -19.23
C GLY A 8 10.44 23.32 -18.72
N GLU A 9 9.44 23.14 -19.58
CA GLU A 9 8.02 23.28 -19.22
C GLU A 9 7.57 22.14 -18.29
N LEU A 10 8.01 20.90 -18.54
CA LEU A 10 7.73 19.76 -17.65
C LEU A 10 8.28 19.99 -16.24
N ARG A 11 9.51 20.47 -16.12
CA ARG A 11 10.13 20.82 -14.82
C ARG A 11 9.37 21.94 -14.11
N ARG A 12 8.92 22.96 -14.85
CA ARG A 12 8.10 24.04 -14.30
C ARG A 12 6.77 23.50 -13.79
N ARG A 13 6.07 22.71 -14.60
CA ARG A 13 4.77 22.15 -14.23
C ARG A 13 4.84 21.14 -13.09
N ARG A 14 5.92 20.37 -12.97
CA ARG A 14 6.14 19.52 -11.79
C ARG A 14 6.26 20.35 -10.51
N ARG A 15 6.99 21.47 -10.54
CA ARG A 15 7.04 22.42 -9.40
C ARG A 15 5.66 23.03 -9.07
N GLU A 16 4.90 23.39 -10.10
CA GLU A 16 3.52 23.87 -9.93
C GLU A 16 2.64 22.77 -9.29
N LEU A 17 2.79 21.51 -9.70
CA LEU A 17 2.06 20.37 -9.12
C LEU A 17 2.38 20.20 -7.62
N HIS A 18 3.65 20.34 -7.22
CA HIS A 18 4.03 20.36 -5.81
C HIS A 18 3.35 21.49 -5.03
N ALA A 19 3.33 22.69 -5.58
CA ALA A 19 2.65 23.82 -4.96
C ALA A 19 1.11 23.63 -4.85
N LEU A 20 0.51 22.87 -5.75
CA LEU A 20 -0.91 22.51 -5.72
C LEU A 20 -1.21 21.44 -4.65
N ALA A 21 -0.31 20.54 -4.39
CA ALA A 21 -0.52 19.46 -3.41
C ALA A 21 -0.87 19.97 -2.00
N GLY A 22 -0.34 21.13 -1.62
CA GLY A 22 -0.64 21.81 -0.35
C GLY A 22 -2.01 22.47 -0.28
N LYS A 23 -2.73 22.60 -1.40
CA LYS A 23 -4.05 23.27 -1.45
C LYS A 23 -5.17 22.23 -1.30
N ALA A 24 -6.23 22.61 -0.59
CA ALA A 24 -7.46 21.84 -0.58
C ALA A 24 -8.09 21.82 -1.99
N GLU A 25 -8.89 20.80 -2.26
CA GLU A 25 -9.50 20.59 -3.57
C GLU A 25 -10.29 21.82 -4.04
N THR A 26 -9.88 22.34 -5.20
CA THR A 26 -10.72 23.17 -6.04
C THR A 26 -11.09 22.36 -7.29
N GLU A 27 -12.37 22.33 -7.65
CA GLU A 27 -12.76 21.69 -8.90
C GLU A 27 -12.02 22.34 -10.09
N PRO A 28 -11.50 21.53 -11.04
CA PRO A 28 -10.74 22.05 -12.16
C PRO A 28 -11.65 22.90 -13.04
N ARG A 29 -11.30 24.15 -13.24
CA ARG A 29 -12.03 25.06 -14.12
C ARG A 29 -11.26 25.27 -15.43
N GLY A 30 -11.90 24.98 -16.54
CA GLY A 30 -11.46 25.34 -17.89
C GLY A 30 -9.99 25.06 -18.20
N LYS A 31 -9.15 26.07 -18.16
CA LYS A 31 -7.72 26.00 -18.54
C LYS A 31 -6.89 25.01 -17.69
N GLU A 32 -7.22 24.82 -16.41
CA GLU A 32 -6.51 23.87 -15.54
C GLU A 32 -6.77 22.42 -15.96
N ARG A 33 -8.00 22.10 -16.34
CA ARG A 33 -8.36 20.77 -16.83
C ARG A 33 -7.61 20.40 -18.10
N ILE A 34 -7.46 21.37 -19.02
CA ILE A 34 -6.67 21.17 -20.25
C ILE A 34 -5.19 20.96 -19.92
N ARG A 35 -4.66 21.68 -18.95
CA ARG A 35 -3.26 21.73 -18.58
C ARG A 35 -2.78 20.49 -17.83
N TYR A 36 -3.63 19.93 -16.96
CA TYR A 36 -3.30 18.86 -16.01
C TYR A 36 -4.17 17.61 -16.15
N GLY A 37 -5.26 17.67 -16.92
CA GLY A 37 -6.16 16.52 -17.09
C GLY A 37 -5.52 15.40 -17.89
N LEU A 38 -5.74 14.16 -17.48
CA LEU A 38 -5.27 12.97 -18.19
C LEU A 38 -5.95 12.75 -19.53
N ASP A 39 -7.05 13.44 -19.78
CA ASP A 39 -7.79 13.44 -21.05
C ASP A 39 -7.04 14.20 -22.15
N GLY A 40 -6.18 15.15 -21.76
CA GLY A 40 -5.40 15.97 -22.67
C GLY A 40 -3.95 15.49 -22.84
N PRO A 41 -3.32 15.77 -24.00
CA PRO A 41 -1.96 15.33 -24.29
C PRO A 41 -0.93 15.91 -23.32
N GLN A 42 -1.06 17.18 -22.97
CA GLN A 42 -0.13 17.86 -22.06
C GLN A 42 -0.20 17.32 -20.62
N GLY A 43 -1.42 17.08 -20.10
CA GLY A 43 -1.60 16.50 -18.78
C GLY A 43 -1.08 15.04 -18.70
N ARG A 44 -1.28 14.26 -19.77
CA ARG A 44 -0.75 12.91 -19.87
C ARG A 44 0.78 12.90 -19.90
N GLN A 45 1.40 13.76 -20.69
CA GLN A 45 2.84 13.91 -20.74
C GLN A 45 3.44 14.33 -19.38
N LEU A 46 2.79 15.26 -18.68
CA LEU A 46 3.18 15.64 -17.33
C LEU A 46 3.07 14.44 -16.36
N TYR A 47 1.96 13.72 -16.40
CA TYR A 47 1.75 12.53 -15.58
C TYR A 47 2.82 11.45 -15.80
N GLU A 48 3.15 11.18 -17.07
CA GLU A 48 4.18 10.21 -17.45
C GLU A 48 5.59 10.65 -17.00
N SER A 49 5.84 11.96 -16.96
CA SER A 49 7.11 12.53 -16.49
C SER A 49 7.30 12.47 -14.98
N CYS A 50 6.24 12.25 -14.20
CA CYS A 50 6.32 12.12 -12.75
C CYS A 50 6.68 10.68 -12.36
N SER A 51 7.68 10.51 -11.52
CA SER A 51 7.99 9.23 -10.91
C SER A 51 7.00 8.85 -9.79
N ASP A 52 6.91 7.56 -9.47
CA ASP A 52 6.10 7.08 -8.35
C ASP A 52 6.51 7.73 -7.04
N GLY A 53 7.83 7.88 -6.84
CA GLY A 53 8.40 8.52 -5.65
C GLY A 53 7.96 9.97 -5.48
N GLU A 54 7.98 10.77 -6.56
CA GLU A 54 7.50 12.16 -6.57
C GLU A 54 6.03 12.24 -6.23
N LEU A 55 5.18 11.42 -6.86
CA LEU A 55 3.74 11.41 -6.57
C LEU A 55 3.43 11.01 -5.13
N LEU A 56 4.15 10.02 -4.59
CA LEU A 56 3.99 9.60 -3.20
C LEU A 56 4.53 10.62 -2.20
N ALA A 57 5.57 11.38 -2.57
CA ALA A 57 6.09 12.48 -1.75
C ALA A 57 5.02 13.56 -1.54
N LEU A 58 4.28 13.97 -2.59
CA LEU A 58 3.17 14.92 -2.48
C LEU A 58 2.12 14.48 -1.46
N LEU A 59 1.82 13.18 -1.44
CA LEU A 59 0.85 12.62 -0.51
C LEU A 59 1.36 12.59 0.93
N ARG A 60 2.65 12.30 1.12
CA ARG A 60 3.31 12.31 2.46
C ARG A 60 3.40 13.72 3.02
N GLU A 61 3.84 14.68 2.23
CA GLU A 61 3.90 16.10 2.62
C GLU A 61 2.52 16.61 3.07
N ARG A 62 1.48 16.23 2.32
CA ARG A 62 0.11 16.59 2.72
C ARG A 62 -0.32 15.92 4.02
N ALA A 63 0.04 14.66 4.21
CA ALA A 63 -0.24 13.93 5.44
C ALA A 63 0.48 14.54 6.65
N GLU A 64 1.73 14.97 6.48
CA GLU A 64 2.49 15.66 7.52
C GLU A 64 1.86 17.00 7.89
N ALA A 65 1.47 17.79 6.89
CA ALA A 65 0.79 19.06 7.11
C ALA A 65 -0.56 18.92 7.85
N LEU A 66 -1.23 17.78 7.70
CA LEU A 66 -2.50 17.48 8.38
C LEU A 66 -2.33 16.73 9.70
N GLY A 67 -1.13 16.22 10.00
CA GLY A 67 -0.88 15.33 11.14
C GLY A 67 -1.55 13.96 11.02
N ARG A 68 -2.13 13.63 9.86
CA ARG A 68 -2.89 12.38 9.60
C ARG A 68 -2.95 12.04 8.12
N SER A 69 -3.37 10.81 7.81
CA SER A 69 -3.64 10.43 6.42
C SER A 69 -4.72 11.32 5.80
N PRO A 70 -4.48 11.93 4.62
CA PRO A 70 -5.42 12.82 3.99
C PRO A 70 -6.62 12.07 3.40
N ALA A 71 -7.79 12.68 3.46
CA ALA A 71 -8.94 12.27 2.69
C ALA A 71 -8.80 12.73 1.22
N GLN A 72 -9.56 12.12 0.30
CA GLN A 72 -9.45 12.46 -1.13
C GLN A 72 -9.70 13.94 -1.43
N ASN A 73 -10.66 14.55 -0.74
CA ASN A 73 -11.05 15.96 -0.91
C ASN A 73 -10.07 16.95 -0.25
N GLU A 74 -9.10 16.47 0.50
CA GLU A 74 -8.07 17.29 1.14
C GLU A 74 -6.81 17.39 0.28
N VAL A 75 -6.78 16.68 -0.85
CA VAL A 75 -5.69 16.71 -1.82
C VAL A 75 -6.21 17.28 -3.13
N HIS A 76 -5.43 18.18 -3.72
CA HIS A 76 -5.80 18.83 -4.98
C HIS A 76 -6.18 17.78 -6.05
N TRP A 77 -7.21 18.10 -6.85
CA TRP A 77 -7.79 17.14 -7.81
C TRP A 77 -6.77 16.55 -8.79
N THR A 78 -5.79 17.33 -9.25
CA THR A 78 -4.73 16.86 -10.15
C THR A 78 -3.89 15.77 -9.49
N CYS A 79 -3.38 16.05 -8.29
CA CYS A 79 -2.56 15.09 -7.53
C CYS A 79 -3.36 13.83 -7.23
N ARG A 80 -4.63 13.97 -6.81
CA ARG A 80 -5.55 12.87 -6.59
C ARG A 80 -5.78 12.03 -7.84
N THR A 81 -5.99 12.67 -8.99
CA THR A 81 -6.20 11.98 -10.27
C THR A 81 -4.96 11.18 -10.67
N TYR A 82 -3.78 11.78 -10.55
CA TYR A 82 -2.51 11.11 -10.88
C TYR A 82 -2.23 9.94 -9.94
N LEU A 83 -2.42 10.13 -8.64
CA LEU A 83 -2.26 9.06 -7.63
C LEU A 83 -3.23 7.90 -7.88
N ARG A 84 -4.50 8.18 -8.18
CA ARG A 84 -5.48 7.12 -8.46
C ARG A 84 -5.17 6.39 -9.77
N ALA A 85 -4.73 7.08 -10.80
CA ALA A 85 -4.35 6.48 -12.07
C ALA A 85 -3.12 5.56 -11.90
N ARG A 86 -2.12 5.98 -11.12
CA ARG A 86 -0.87 5.25 -10.91
C ARG A 86 -1.04 4.05 -9.97
N PHE A 87 -1.80 4.22 -8.89
CA PHE A 87 -1.96 3.22 -7.83
C PHE A 87 -3.36 2.57 -7.80
N LYS A 88 -4.09 2.63 -8.91
CA LYS A 88 -5.42 2.05 -9.17
C LYS A 88 -6.56 2.69 -8.38
N ASN A 89 -6.35 3.06 -7.14
CA ASN A 89 -7.36 3.70 -6.27
C ASN A 89 -6.71 4.46 -5.12
N TRP A 90 -7.51 5.24 -4.39
CA TRP A 90 -7.02 6.04 -3.27
C TRP A 90 -6.42 5.21 -2.11
N PRO A 91 -7.07 4.12 -1.65
CA PRO A 91 -6.46 3.23 -0.66
C PRO A 91 -5.13 2.61 -1.10
N GLY A 92 -4.97 2.35 -2.40
CA GLY A 92 -3.72 1.87 -2.99
C GLY A 92 -2.60 2.91 -2.89
N ALA A 93 -2.92 4.17 -3.22
CA ALA A 93 -1.98 5.28 -3.10
C ALA A 93 -1.54 5.52 -1.64
N LEU A 94 -2.48 5.53 -0.69
CA LEU A 94 -2.17 5.65 0.74
C LEU A 94 -1.24 4.53 1.22
N ARG A 95 -1.52 3.28 0.85
CA ARG A 95 -0.68 2.13 1.20
C ARG A 95 0.72 2.25 0.61
N ALA A 96 0.84 2.62 -0.66
CA ALA A 96 2.13 2.82 -1.32
C ALA A 96 2.94 3.96 -0.68
N ALA A 97 2.26 4.99 -0.15
CA ALA A 97 2.88 6.07 0.59
C ALA A 97 3.29 5.69 2.03
N GLY A 98 2.93 4.49 2.52
CA GLY A 98 3.12 4.08 3.91
C GLY A 98 2.12 4.74 4.87
N LEU A 99 0.99 5.21 4.37
CA LEU A 99 -0.06 5.85 5.16
C LEU A 99 -1.21 4.86 5.44
N SER A 100 -1.90 5.05 6.56
CA SER A 100 -3.05 4.20 6.86
C SER A 100 -4.19 4.45 5.88
N ARG A 101 -4.99 3.40 5.63
CA ARG A 101 -6.27 3.58 4.97
C ARG A 101 -7.13 4.48 5.85
N SER A 102 -7.61 5.59 5.30
CA SER A 102 -8.62 6.36 6.02
C SER A 102 -9.89 5.52 6.18
N ALA A 103 -10.19 5.16 7.41
CA ALA A 103 -11.49 4.59 7.74
C ALA A 103 -12.47 5.75 7.93
N GLY A 104 -13.13 6.20 6.85
CA GLY A 104 -14.10 7.27 6.94
C GLY A 104 -13.62 8.64 6.42
N ARG A 105 -14.35 9.71 6.77
CA ARG A 105 -14.11 11.07 6.28
C ARG A 105 -12.83 11.71 6.80
N CYS A 106 -12.34 11.28 7.94
CA CYS A 106 -11.08 11.73 8.54
C CYS A 106 -10.10 10.57 8.58
N GLY A 107 -8.87 10.76 8.08
CA GLY A 107 -7.80 9.79 8.24
C GLY A 107 -7.44 9.56 9.72
N LYS A 108 -6.70 8.48 10.00
CA LYS A 108 -6.12 8.28 11.32
C LYS A 108 -4.98 9.29 11.52
N ASP A 109 -4.83 9.73 12.75
CA ASP A 109 -3.69 10.51 13.20
C ASP A 109 -2.37 9.78 12.86
N LEU A 110 -1.39 10.48 12.30
CA LEU A 110 -0.11 9.89 11.91
C LEU A 110 0.68 9.34 13.10
N GLU A 111 0.62 10.00 14.24
CA GLU A 111 1.28 9.52 15.45
C GLU A 111 0.66 8.22 15.93
N ARG A 112 -0.66 8.14 15.90
CA ARG A 112 -1.39 6.91 16.22
C ARG A 112 -1.06 5.77 15.26
N VAL A 113 -0.95 6.06 13.96
CA VAL A 113 -0.54 5.06 12.95
C VAL A 113 0.87 4.56 13.22
N ARG A 114 1.82 5.47 13.49
CA ARG A 114 3.19 5.11 13.83
C ARG A 114 3.27 4.27 15.11
N ALA A 115 2.45 4.61 16.11
CA ALA A 115 2.36 3.83 17.35
C ALA A 115 1.76 2.44 17.10
N GLU A 116 0.69 2.32 16.30
CA GLU A 116 0.08 1.05 15.91
C GLU A 116 1.08 0.17 15.12
N GLU A 117 1.88 0.75 14.21
CA GLU A 117 2.93 0.03 13.47
C GLU A 117 4.06 -0.43 14.38
N GLN A 118 4.49 0.42 15.30
CA GLN A 118 5.55 0.08 16.25
C GLN A 118 5.12 -1.05 17.17
N GLU A 119 3.87 -1.02 17.66
CA GLU A 119 3.31 -2.08 18.48
C GLU A 119 3.22 -3.39 17.70
N SER A 120 2.75 -3.34 16.45
CA SER A 120 2.71 -4.52 15.57
C SER A 120 4.09 -5.13 15.35
N ARG A 121 5.13 -4.30 15.19
CA ARG A 121 6.51 -4.79 15.07
C ARG A 121 7.00 -5.49 16.33
N LYS A 122 6.63 -4.99 17.53
CA LYS A 122 6.95 -5.62 18.80
C LYS A 122 6.25 -6.98 18.92
N LEU A 123 4.97 -7.06 18.59
CA LEU A 123 4.21 -8.30 18.63
C LEU A 123 4.76 -9.33 17.64
N LEU A 124 5.14 -8.94 16.42
CA LEU A 124 5.81 -9.82 15.47
C LEU A 124 7.21 -10.27 15.95
N ALA A 125 7.91 -9.43 16.69
CA ALA A 125 9.18 -9.83 17.33
C ALA A 125 8.98 -10.91 18.39
N GLN A 126 7.90 -10.85 19.18
CA GLN A 126 7.54 -11.89 20.14
C GLN A 126 7.30 -13.25 19.45
N VAL A 127 6.66 -13.26 18.27
CA VAL A 127 6.48 -14.50 17.49
C VAL A 127 7.82 -15.12 17.10
N ARG A 128 8.80 -14.30 16.67
CA ARG A 128 10.14 -14.78 16.31
C ARG A 128 10.88 -15.34 17.52
N GLU A 129 10.75 -14.70 18.67
CA GLU A 129 11.41 -15.14 19.89
C GLU A 129 10.77 -16.44 20.41
N ALA A 130 9.44 -16.52 20.38
CA ALA A 130 8.73 -17.76 20.71
C ALA A 130 9.16 -18.94 19.81
N ARG A 131 9.37 -18.71 18.50
CA ARG A 131 9.89 -19.75 17.59
C ARG A 131 11.26 -20.25 18.03
N LYS A 132 12.15 -19.37 18.46
CA LYS A 132 13.48 -19.74 18.93
C LYS A 132 13.41 -20.54 20.25
N THR A 133 12.61 -20.02 21.19
CA THR A 133 12.49 -20.60 22.55
C THR A 133 11.81 -21.97 22.52
N LEU A 134 10.74 -22.12 21.73
CA LEU A 134 9.97 -23.35 21.66
C LEU A 134 10.63 -24.42 20.76
N GLY A 135 11.55 -24.04 19.88
CA GLY A 135 12.15 -24.95 18.89
C GLY A 135 11.17 -25.55 17.87
N ARG A 136 9.89 -25.13 17.94
CA ARG A 136 8.80 -25.53 17.04
C ARG A 136 8.02 -24.31 16.56
N MET A 137 7.17 -24.49 15.56
CA MET A 137 6.26 -23.43 15.10
C MET A 137 5.34 -23.01 16.25
N PRO A 138 5.27 -21.71 16.58
CA PRO A 138 4.36 -21.22 17.61
C PRO A 138 2.90 -21.44 17.21
N HIS A 139 2.12 -21.98 18.12
CA HIS A 139 0.68 -22.13 17.95
C HIS A 139 -0.04 -20.88 18.47
N PRO A 140 -1.24 -20.53 17.97
CA PRO A 140 -2.02 -19.41 18.49
C PRO A 140 -2.17 -19.39 20.01
N SER A 141 -2.36 -20.56 20.65
CA SER A 141 -2.49 -20.66 22.11
C SER A 141 -1.22 -20.33 22.89
N ASP A 142 -0.05 -20.35 22.25
CA ASP A 142 1.21 -20.01 22.91
C ASP A 142 1.35 -18.48 23.09
N LEU A 143 0.65 -17.69 22.29
CA LEU A 143 0.77 -16.23 22.21
C LEU A 143 -0.60 -15.52 22.10
N PRO A 144 -1.49 -15.65 23.10
CA PRO A 144 -2.84 -15.10 23.02
C PRO A 144 -2.87 -13.58 22.88
N GLU A 145 -1.94 -12.86 23.52
CA GLU A 145 -1.83 -11.40 23.41
C GLU A 145 -1.46 -10.95 22.00
N VAL A 146 -0.60 -11.68 21.31
CA VAL A 146 -0.20 -11.40 19.93
C VAL A 146 -1.40 -11.53 18.99
N ILE A 147 -2.21 -12.58 19.18
CA ILE A 147 -3.42 -12.78 18.37
C ILE A 147 -4.38 -11.60 18.58
N GLN A 148 -4.63 -11.23 19.82
CA GLN A 148 -5.53 -10.13 20.14
C GLN A 148 -5.04 -8.81 19.56
N GLY A 149 -3.74 -8.53 19.65
CA GLY A 149 -3.14 -7.29 19.14
C GLY A 149 -3.11 -7.23 17.60
N LEU A 150 -2.89 -8.34 16.92
CA LEU A 150 -2.73 -8.38 15.47
C LEU A 150 -3.99 -8.75 14.67
N ARG A 151 -5.10 -9.15 15.32
CA ARG A 151 -6.34 -9.61 14.66
C ARG A 151 -6.95 -8.62 13.65
N HIS A 152 -6.69 -7.33 13.82
CA HIS A 152 -7.20 -6.29 12.92
C HIS A 152 -6.34 -6.11 11.66
N GLN A 153 -5.10 -6.59 11.68
CA GLN A 153 -4.15 -6.45 10.58
C GLN A 153 -4.05 -7.73 9.75
N TYR A 154 -4.14 -8.88 10.41
CA TYR A 154 -4.00 -10.20 9.80
C TYR A 154 -5.26 -11.02 10.05
N LYS A 155 -5.72 -11.71 9.01
CA LYS A 155 -6.95 -12.53 9.07
C LYS A 155 -6.69 -13.91 9.63
N THR A 156 -5.50 -14.44 9.39
CA THR A 156 -5.11 -15.80 9.77
C THR A 156 -3.79 -15.81 10.52
N TRP A 157 -3.60 -16.85 11.36
CA TRP A 157 -2.32 -17.05 12.04
C TRP A 157 -1.16 -17.30 11.08
N GLY A 158 -1.43 -17.96 9.95
CA GLY A 158 -0.44 -18.15 8.88
C GLY A 158 0.09 -16.82 8.33
N GLU A 159 -0.76 -15.80 8.17
CA GLU A 159 -0.33 -14.46 7.76
C GLU A 159 0.55 -13.79 8.81
N VAL A 160 0.27 -14.00 10.11
CA VAL A 160 1.12 -13.52 11.22
C VAL A 160 2.49 -14.17 11.18
N LEU A 161 2.55 -15.48 11.01
CA LEU A 161 3.81 -16.23 10.90
C LEU A 161 4.62 -15.81 9.67
N ALA A 162 3.96 -15.58 8.52
CA ALA A 162 4.60 -15.07 7.32
C ALA A 162 5.16 -13.66 7.53
N ALA A 163 4.38 -12.76 8.14
CA ALA A 163 4.80 -11.40 8.44
C ALA A 163 5.95 -11.36 9.47
N ALA A 164 5.96 -12.31 10.41
CA ALA A 164 7.06 -12.48 11.34
C ALA A 164 8.31 -13.12 10.68
N GLY A 165 8.22 -13.65 9.46
CA GLY A 165 9.32 -14.31 8.77
C GLY A 165 9.72 -15.64 9.42
N VAL A 166 8.78 -16.32 10.08
CA VAL A 166 9.01 -17.61 10.75
C VAL A 166 8.40 -18.80 10.01
N LEU A 167 7.60 -18.55 8.96
CA LEU A 167 7.21 -19.62 8.05
C LEU A 167 8.44 -20.07 7.27
N ASP A 168 8.77 -21.35 7.40
CA ASP A 168 9.71 -21.99 6.50
C ASP A 168 9.06 -22.01 5.11
N THR A 169 9.47 -21.10 4.26
CA THR A 169 9.16 -21.10 2.82
C THR A 169 10.04 -22.07 2.05
N ALA A 170 10.67 -23.04 2.77
CA ALA A 170 11.37 -24.11 2.09
C ALA A 170 10.39 -24.79 1.13
N PRO A 171 10.76 -24.99 -0.15
CA PRO A 171 9.93 -25.77 -1.04
C PRO A 171 9.65 -27.10 -0.37
N LEU A 172 8.37 -27.52 -0.37
CA LEU A 172 8.00 -28.84 0.11
C LEU A 172 8.98 -29.86 -0.50
N PRO A 173 9.56 -30.76 0.31
CA PRO A 173 10.41 -31.78 -0.24
C PRO A 173 9.65 -32.50 -1.35
N PRO A 174 10.33 -32.90 -2.43
CA PRO A 174 9.67 -33.62 -3.50
C PRO A 174 8.90 -34.78 -2.90
N LEU A 175 7.66 -34.94 -3.33
CA LEU A 175 6.75 -36.00 -2.87
C LEU A 175 7.51 -37.32 -2.82
N GLY A 176 7.58 -37.93 -1.65
CA GLY A 176 8.29 -39.20 -1.47
C GLY A 176 7.65 -40.34 -2.27
N PRO A 177 8.33 -41.52 -2.38
CA PRO A 177 7.82 -42.63 -3.18
C PRO A 177 6.40 -43.10 -2.83
N LEU A 178 5.95 -42.89 -1.59
CA LEU A 178 4.61 -43.21 -1.13
C LEU A 178 3.51 -42.40 -1.75
N GLU A 179 3.77 -41.13 -2.12
CA GLU A 179 2.78 -40.29 -2.78
C GLU A 179 2.64 -40.62 -4.28
N ALA A 180 3.66 -41.17 -4.89
CA ALA A 180 3.58 -41.70 -6.24
C ALA A 180 2.62 -42.91 -6.36
N GLU A 181 2.52 -43.74 -5.29
CA GLU A 181 1.56 -44.84 -5.21
C GLU A 181 0.10 -44.38 -5.11
N TYR A 182 -0.17 -43.19 -4.53
CA TYR A 182 -1.53 -42.65 -4.37
C TYR A 182 -1.98 -41.79 -5.51
N GLN A 183 -1.12 -41.45 -6.43
CA GLN A 183 -1.50 -40.62 -7.64
C GLN A 183 -2.65 -41.22 -8.48
N PRO A 184 -2.73 -42.56 -8.67
CA PRO A 184 -3.87 -43.18 -9.38
C PRO A 184 -5.21 -42.97 -8.67
N LEU A 185 -5.21 -42.94 -7.32
CA LEU A 185 -6.41 -42.77 -6.51
C LEU A 185 -6.91 -41.32 -6.52
N LEU A 186 -6.03 -40.34 -6.52
CA LEU A 186 -6.35 -38.92 -6.62
C LEU A 186 -6.94 -38.57 -8.01
N GLY A 187 -6.54 -39.24 -9.07
CA GLY A 187 -7.10 -39.13 -10.41
C GLY A 187 -8.52 -39.68 -10.54
N ALA A 188 -8.92 -40.63 -9.72
CA ALA A 188 -10.24 -41.23 -9.71
C ALA A 188 -11.29 -40.34 -8.99
N VAL A 189 -10.89 -39.56 -8.00
CA VAL A 189 -11.78 -38.63 -7.26
C VAL A 189 -12.14 -37.38 -8.07
N ARG A 190 -11.30 -36.94 -9.01
CA ARG A 190 -11.57 -35.80 -9.88
C ARG A 190 -12.52 -36.07 -11.05
N ARG A 191 -13.00 -37.30 -11.25
CA ARG A 191 -13.89 -37.69 -12.35
C ARG A 191 -15.33 -38.09 -11.91
N ARG A 192 -15.74 -37.66 -10.72
CA ARG A 192 -17.13 -37.79 -10.28
C ARG A 192 -17.79 -36.44 -10.08
#